data_4717f79a26ecc8d13b88c1387ffad339
#
_entry.id   4717f79a26ecc8d13b88c1387ffad339
#
_cell.length_a   1.000
_cell.length_b   1.000
_cell.length_c   1.000
_cell.angle_alpha   90.00
_cell.angle_beta   90.00
_cell.angle_gamma   90.00
#
_symmetry.space_group_name_H-M   'P 1'
#
loop_
_entity.id
_entity.type
_entity.pdbx_description
1 polymer ?
#
loop_
_entity_poly.entity_id
_entity_poly.type
_entity_poly.pdbx_seq_one_letter_code
_entity_poly.pdbx_strand_id
1 'polypeptide(L)'
;MERTILHSDANCFYASVEMLYHPEYAGKPLAVGGDSEARHGIVLTANYIAKRSGVKTGMALWQAKQVCPDLIFVPPRMDLYLKFSSMLREIYSEYTNQVEPYGCDEAWLDVTDSFSLKGNGRKIAEEINRRVKKELGITVSIGISWNKIFAKLGSDYKKPDGITEFNRTNYRELIWKLPVSDLLYVGRSTNRTLQKYGIRTIGELARTDPSFLERQLGKMGLVIFSFANGWDDSPVAAESYHAPIKSIGNSTTTPRDLECDQDVQIILMALAESVAARLRKHGFKCNVVSIFIRDNELYHFSRQKKIQEPTDITDEIMRAAYQLFKENYHWSRPIRSLGIRADDLVMGTVPVQLDLFMNEQRREKQEKLDRAVDEIRRRFGYHSVQRAFMYQDKVLSSLDAQKSHTVHPVGYFNGR
;
A
#
# COMPACT_ATOMS: atom_id res chain seq x y z
N MET A 1 8.28 6.02 -33.32
CA MET A 1 7.08 6.72 -32.84
C MET A 1 7.35 7.10 -31.39
N GLU A 2 6.98 8.30 -30.93
CA GLU A 2 7.15 8.66 -29.52
C GLU A 2 6.17 7.86 -28.66
N ARG A 3 6.61 7.40 -27.47
CA ARG A 3 5.75 6.66 -26.54
C ARG A 3 4.57 7.52 -26.12
N THR A 4 3.43 6.88 -25.94
CA THR A 4 2.24 7.53 -25.37
C THR A 4 1.73 6.71 -24.19
N ILE A 5 1.94 7.27 -23.02
CA ILE A 5 1.57 6.65 -21.75
C ILE A 5 0.41 7.41 -21.16
N LEU A 6 -0.63 6.70 -20.79
CA LEU A 6 -1.73 7.21 -19.97
C LEU A 6 -1.47 6.86 -18.51
N HIS A 7 -1.90 7.73 -17.60
CA HIS A 7 -2.07 7.40 -16.19
C HIS A 7 -3.52 7.70 -15.81
N SER A 8 -4.26 6.70 -15.39
CA SER A 8 -5.63 6.81 -14.93
C SER A 8 -5.69 6.71 -13.41
N ASP A 9 -6.47 7.60 -12.79
CA ASP A 9 -6.62 7.72 -11.32
C ASP A 9 -8.11 7.92 -10.99
N ALA A 10 -8.70 6.99 -10.24
CA ALA A 10 -10.10 7.06 -9.88
C ALA A 10 -10.36 8.11 -8.78
N ASN A 11 -11.22 9.06 -9.10
CA ASN A 11 -11.48 10.22 -8.26
C ASN A 11 -12.13 9.85 -6.94
N CYS A 12 -11.46 10.14 -5.82
CA CYS A 12 -11.96 9.83 -4.46
C CYS A 12 -12.45 8.38 -4.34
N PHE A 13 -11.71 7.43 -4.86
CA PHE A 13 -12.11 6.08 -5.19
C PHE A 13 -13.05 5.44 -4.17
N TYR A 14 -12.60 5.21 -2.92
CA TYR A 14 -13.42 4.56 -1.90
C TYR A 14 -14.71 5.33 -1.61
N ALA A 15 -14.63 6.65 -1.48
CA ALA A 15 -15.81 7.47 -1.24
C ALA A 15 -16.78 7.46 -2.44
N SER A 16 -16.27 7.42 -3.67
CA SER A 16 -17.08 7.31 -4.88
C SER A 16 -17.82 5.97 -4.94
N VAL A 17 -17.14 4.87 -4.63
CA VAL A 17 -17.76 3.54 -4.56
C VAL A 17 -18.82 3.49 -3.45
N GLU A 18 -18.56 4.05 -2.26
CA GLU A 18 -19.57 4.11 -1.19
C GLU A 18 -20.82 4.89 -1.61
N MET A 19 -20.66 6.03 -2.29
CA MET A 19 -21.79 6.84 -2.75
C MET A 19 -22.65 6.12 -3.81
N LEU A 20 -22.11 5.17 -4.57
CA LEU A 20 -22.90 4.35 -5.50
C LEU A 20 -23.88 3.41 -4.78
N TYR A 21 -23.45 2.85 -3.66
CA TYR A 21 -24.27 1.93 -2.86
C TYR A 21 -25.16 2.65 -1.84
N HIS A 22 -24.86 3.91 -1.58
CA HIS A 22 -25.56 4.73 -0.58
C HIS A 22 -25.91 6.09 -1.19
N PRO A 23 -26.95 6.16 -2.07
CA PRO A 23 -27.36 7.40 -2.73
C PRO A 23 -27.71 8.52 -1.74
N GLU A 24 -28.08 8.17 -0.50
CA GLU A 24 -28.37 9.13 0.58
C GLU A 24 -27.17 9.98 1.00
N TYR A 25 -25.95 9.61 0.60
CA TYR A 25 -24.72 10.39 0.81
C TYR A 25 -24.45 11.39 -0.34
N ALA A 26 -25.24 11.32 -1.41
CA ALA A 26 -25.08 12.26 -2.53
C ALA A 26 -25.26 13.70 -2.05
N GLY A 27 -24.34 14.59 -2.45
CA GLY A 27 -24.38 16.00 -2.06
C GLY A 27 -23.96 16.29 -0.62
N LYS A 28 -23.56 15.29 0.17
CA LYS A 28 -23.09 15.45 1.55
C LYS A 28 -21.57 15.25 1.65
N PRO A 29 -20.89 15.87 2.64
CA PRO A 29 -19.49 15.58 2.91
C PRO A 29 -19.33 14.16 3.46
N LEU A 30 -18.55 13.33 2.76
CA LEU A 30 -18.33 11.91 3.08
C LEU A 30 -16.83 11.61 3.17
N ALA A 31 -16.44 10.85 4.17
CA ALA A 31 -15.11 10.23 4.27
C ALA A 31 -15.23 8.75 4.61
N VAL A 32 -14.39 7.95 3.97
CA VAL A 32 -14.14 6.56 4.36
C VAL A 32 -13.00 6.59 5.38
N GLY A 33 -13.23 6.02 6.55
CA GLY A 33 -12.26 6.06 7.63
C GLY A 33 -12.30 4.79 8.47
N GLY A 34 -11.19 4.52 9.17
CA GLY A 34 -11.11 3.41 10.10
C GLY A 34 -11.98 3.63 11.33
N ASP A 35 -11.99 2.62 12.21
CA ASP A 35 -12.70 2.68 13.47
C ASP A 35 -11.91 3.49 14.51
N SER A 36 -12.52 4.55 15.05
CA SER A 36 -11.91 5.37 16.09
C SER A 36 -11.79 4.63 17.43
N GLU A 37 -12.74 3.74 17.75
CA GLU A 37 -12.72 2.95 18.98
C GLU A 37 -11.62 1.89 18.94
N ALA A 38 -11.38 1.31 17.76
CA ALA A 38 -10.25 0.40 17.53
C ALA A 38 -8.91 1.13 17.33
N ARG A 39 -8.83 2.46 17.59
CA ARG A 39 -7.61 3.30 17.41
C ARG A 39 -7.10 3.40 15.97
N HIS A 40 -7.89 2.99 14.96
CA HIS A 40 -7.61 3.10 13.52
C HIS A 40 -8.23 4.34 12.87
N GLY A 41 -8.49 5.35 13.67
CA GLY A 41 -9.28 6.53 13.31
C GLY A 41 -8.58 7.53 12.39
N ILE A 42 -8.25 7.15 11.13
CA ILE A 42 -7.77 8.07 10.09
C ILE A 42 -8.68 8.07 8.87
N VAL A 43 -8.71 9.21 8.16
CA VAL A 43 -9.35 9.35 6.86
C VAL A 43 -8.54 8.59 5.81
N LEU A 44 -9.12 7.56 5.18
CA LEU A 44 -8.53 6.85 4.05
C LEU A 44 -8.75 7.62 2.76
N THR A 45 -9.97 8.08 2.53
CA THR A 45 -10.32 9.00 1.44
C THR A 45 -11.54 9.84 1.81
N ALA A 46 -11.70 10.97 1.13
CA ALA A 46 -12.87 11.85 1.30
C ALA A 46 -13.38 12.33 -0.06
N ASN A 47 -14.67 12.55 -0.19
CA ASN A 47 -15.24 13.11 -1.41
C ASN A 47 -14.86 14.59 -1.58
N TYR A 48 -15.11 15.15 -2.75
CA TYR A 48 -14.70 16.54 -3.05
C TYR A 48 -15.43 17.59 -2.20
N ILE A 49 -16.62 17.28 -1.68
CA ILE A 49 -17.33 18.19 -0.77
C ILE A 49 -16.56 18.30 0.55
N ALA A 50 -16.18 17.17 1.15
CA ALA A 50 -15.38 17.14 2.36
C ALA A 50 -13.96 17.72 2.15
N LYS A 51 -13.33 17.44 0.98
CA LYS A 51 -12.00 18.01 0.64
C LYS A 51 -12.03 19.53 0.55
N ARG A 52 -13.13 20.15 0.03
CA ARG A 52 -13.29 21.60 0.00
C ARG A 52 -13.37 22.21 1.40
N SER A 53 -13.89 21.48 2.39
CA SER A 53 -13.89 21.90 3.81
C SER A 53 -12.54 21.69 4.51
N GLY A 54 -11.51 21.20 3.78
CA GLY A 54 -10.16 21.00 4.34
C GLY A 54 -9.86 19.60 4.84
N VAL A 55 -10.75 18.61 4.67
CA VAL A 55 -10.50 17.21 5.02
C VAL A 55 -9.44 16.61 4.09
N LYS A 56 -8.42 15.97 4.68
CA LYS A 56 -7.29 15.37 3.95
C LYS A 56 -7.12 13.90 4.29
N THR A 57 -6.67 13.10 3.33
CA THR A 57 -6.23 11.72 3.55
C THR A 57 -5.12 11.66 4.60
N GLY A 58 -5.21 10.67 5.51
CA GLY A 58 -4.29 10.53 6.65
C GLY A 58 -4.58 11.43 7.85
N MET A 59 -5.58 12.32 7.76
CA MET A 59 -6.03 13.14 8.89
C MET A 59 -6.75 12.26 9.92
N ALA A 60 -6.54 12.51 11.22
CA ALA A 60 -7.31 11.82 12.25
C ALA A 60 -8.80 12.18 12.14
N LEU A 61 -9.70 11.21 12.43
CA LEU A 61 -11.15 11.41 12.27
C LEU A 61 -11.66 12.60 13.10
N TRP A 62 -11.14 12.76 14.33
CA TRP A 62 -11.52 13.90 15.19
C TRP A 62 -11.10 15.26 14.59
N GLN A 63 -9.92 15.33 13.96
CA GLN A 63 -9.47 16.55 13.26
C GLN A 63 -10.34 16.83 12.02
N ALA A 64 -10.68 15.75 11.27
CA ALA A 64 -11.56 15.88 10.12
C ALA A 64 -12.94 16.39 10.51
N LYS A 65 -13.46 15.94 11.66
CA LYS A 65 -14.74 16.41 12.21
C LYS A 65 -14.69 17.87 12.69
N GLN A 66 -13.54 18.34 13.18
CA GLN A 66 -13.35 19.76 13.53
C GLN A 66 -13.42 20.68 12.32
N VAL A 67 -12.80 20.29 11.19
CA VAL A 67 -12.81 21.13 9.96
C VAL A 67 -14.08 20.96 9.13
N CYS A 68 -14.83 19.88 9.32
CA CYS A 68 -16.07 19.57 8.64
C CYS A 68 -17.07 18.92 9.64
N PRO A 69 -17.83 19.71 10.44
CA PRO A 69 -18.73 19.19 11.47
C PRO A 69 -19.79 18.22 10.95
N ASP A 70 -20.30 18.44 9.73
CA ASP A 70 -21.33 17.59 9.11
C ASP A 70 -20.75 16.38 8.38
N LEU A 71 -19.44 16.11 8.50
CA LEU A 71 -18.76 15.01 7.83
C LEU A 71 -19.34 13.66 8.24
N ILE A 72 -19.77 12.87 7.25
CA ILE A 72 -20.25 11.50 7.44
C ILE A 72 -19.03 10.57 7.33
N PHE A 73 -18.86 9.68 8.31
CA PHE A 73 -17.86 8.61 8.25
C PHE A 73 -18.52 7.28 7.93
N VAL A 74 -17.89 6.53 7.02
CA VAL A 74 -18.26 5.15 6.71
C VAL A 74 -17.05 4.24 6.84
N PRO A 75 -17.22 3.00 7.36
CA PRO A 75 -16.13 2.03 7.46
C PRO A 75 -15.70 1.55 6.07
N PRO A 76 -14.42 1.19 5.86
CA PRO A 76 -13.95 0.70 4.58
C PRO A 76 -14.45 -0.71 4.26
N ARG A 77 -14.87 -0.92 3.00
CA ARG A 77 -15.27 -2.23 2.44
C ARG A 77 -14.24 -2.68 1.39
N MET A 78 -13.07 -3.16 1.86
CA MET A 78 -11.93 -3.46 0.97
C MET A 78 -12.26 -4.45 -0.14
N ASP A 79 -13.05 -5.49 0.14
CA ASP A 79 -13.45 -6.48 -0.87
C ASP A 79 -14.21 -5.81 -2.03
N LEU A 80 -15.08 -4.84 -1.71
CA LEU A 80 -15.81 -4.08 -2.71
C LEU A 80 -14.88 -3.20 -3.54
N TYR A 81 -13.92 -2.53 -2.91
CA TYR A 81 -12.95 -1.69 -3.62
C TYR A 81 -12.04 -2.51 -4.53
N LEU A 82 -11.60 -3.69 -4.10
CA LEU A 82 -10.82 -4.61 -4.92
C LEU A 82 -11.62 -5.11 -6.14
N LYS A 83 -12.93 -5.34 -5.98
CA LYS A 83 -13.81 -5.68 -7.09
C LYS A 83 -13.86 -4.55 -8.13
N PHE A 84 -14.08 -3.31 -7.71
CA PHE A 84 -14.07 -2.14 -8.61
C PHE A 84 -12.70 -1.92 -9.26
N SER A 85 -11.61 -2.13 -8.51
CA SER A 85 -10.25 -2.11 -9.03
C SER A 85 -10.03 -3.14 -10.15
N SER A 86 -10.59 -4.35 -10.03
CA SER A 86 -10.54 -5.37 -11.09
C SER A 86 -11.31 -4.92 -12.32
N MET A 87 -12.54 -4.42 -12.14
CA MET A 87 -13.37 -3.93 -13.23
C MET A 87 -12.73 -2.75 -13.99
N LEU A 88 -12.04 -1.84 -13.28
CA LEU A 88 -11.26 -0.78 -13.92
C LEU A 88 -10.16 -1.36 -14.82
N ARG A 89 -9.40 -2.34 -14.31
CA ARG A 89 -8.32 -2.98 -15.07
C ARG A 89 -8.85 -3.75 -16.28
N GLU A 90 -9.99 -4.41 -16.16
CA GLU A 90 -10.67 -5.08 -17.29
C GLU A 90 -10.97 -4.08 -18.41
N ILE A 91 -11.50 -2.88 -18.10
CA ILE A 91 -11.69 -1.82 -19.08
C ILE A 91 -10.37 -1.41 -19.73
N TYR A 92 -9.30 -1.23 -18.95
CA TYR A 92 -8.00 -0.79 -19.46
C TYR A 92 -7.36 -1.83 -20.38
N SER A 93 -7.47 -3.10 -20.05
CA SER A 93 -6.89 -4.22 -20.82
C SER A 93 -7.49 -4.38 -22.22
N GLU A 94 -8.66 -3.81 -22.49
CA GLU A 94 -9.25 -3.76 -23.82
C GLU A 94 -8.53 -2.78 -24.77
N TYR A 95 -7.69 -1.90 -24.23
CA TYR A 95 -6.95 -0.89 -25.01
C TYR A 95 -5.48 -1.26 -25.21
N THR A 96 -4.89 -1.98 -24.27
CA THR A 96 -3.49 -2.42 -24.32
C THR A 96 -3.26 -3.56 -23.34
N ASN A 97 -2.29 -4.42 -23.63
CA ASN A 97 -1.81 -5.44 -22.70
C ASN A 97 -0.71 -4.93 -21.75
N GLN A 98 -0.28 -3.68 -21.92
CA GLN A 98 0.67 -3.02 -21.03
C GLN A 98 -0.09 -2.13 -20.03
N VAL A 99 -0.63 -2.78 -19.00
CA VAL A 99 -1.36 -2.15 -17.90
C VAL A 99 -0.64 -2.43 -16.60
N GLU A 100 -0.04 -1.40 -16.02
CA GLU A 100 0.69 -1.50 -14.76
C GLU A 100 -0.10 -0.85 -13.63
N PRO A 101 -0.65 -1.64 -12.70
CA PRO A 101 -1.35 -1.10 -11.53
C PRO A 101 -0.43 -0.31 -10.60
N TYR A 102 -0.96 0.79 -10.06
CA TYR A 102 -0.34 1.55 -8.99
C TYR A 102 -1.35 1.79 -7.87
N GLY A 103 -1.39 0.88 -6.90
CA GLY A 103 -2.45 0.83 -5.91
C GLY A 103 -3.73 0.14 -6.40
N CYS A 104 -4.85 0.49 -5.78
CA CYS A 104 -6.16 -0.09 -6.10
C CYS A 104 -6.91 0.68 -7.19
N ASP A 105 -6.57 1.95 -7.37
CA ASP A 105 -7.37 2.92 -8.12
C ASP A 105 -6.59 3.64 -9.23
N GLU A 106 -5.30 3.38 -9.32
CA GLU A 106 -4.42 3.99 -10.32
C GLU A 106 -3.79 2.91 -11.22
N ALA A 107 -3.53 3.28 -12.48
CA ALA A 107 -2.77 2.45 -13.41
C ALA A 107 -2.09 3.29 -14.49
N TRP A 108 -0.89 2.83 -14.93
CA TRP A 108 -0.30 3.27 -16.18
C TRP A 108 -0.69 2.34 -17.32
N LEU A 109 -0.92 2.92 -18.50
CA LEU A 109 -1.20 2.21 -19.74
C LEU A 109 -0.22 2.71 -20.83
N ASP A 110 0.52 1.84 -21.47
CA ASP A 110 1.23 2.20 -22.69
C ASP A 110 0.34 1.88 -23.90
N VAL A 111 -0.14 2.91 -24.56
CA VAL A 111 -1.07 2.79 -25.69
C VAL A 111 -0.39 3.09 -27.03
N THR A 112 0.94 3.15 -27.07
CA THR A 112 1.73 3.49 -28.26
C THR A 112 1.36 2.60 -29.44
N ASP A 113 1.29 1.30 -29.24
CA ASP A 113 1.03 0.33 -30.31
C ASP A 113 -0.48 0.17 -30.61
N SER A 114 -1.35 0.84 -29.85
CA SER A 114 -2.80 0.73 -30.01
C SER A 114 -3.40 1.75 -30.99
N PHE A 115 -2.59 2.68 -31.50
CA PHE A 115 -3.05 3.82 -32.29
C PHE A 115 -3.75 3.42 -33.60
N SER A 116 -3.30 2.37 -34.27
CA SER A 116 -3.90 1.89 -35.51
C SER A 116 -5.32 1.38 -35.34
N LEU A 117 -5.63 0.84 -34.16
CA LEU A 117 -6.92 0.20 -33.85
C LEU A 117 -7.86 1.10 -33.05
N LYS A 118 -7.31 1.89 -32.12
CA LYS A 118 -8.09 2.63 -31.11
C LYS A 118 -8.02 4.16 -31.28
N GLY A 119 -7.14 4.66 -32.13
CA GLY A 119 -6.87 6.09 -32.32
C GLY A 119 -5.78 6.62 -31.38
N ASN A 120 -5.54 7.93 -31.39
CA ASN A 120 -4.48 8.55 -30.60
C ASN A 120 -4.75 8.50 -29.09
N GLY A 121 -3.72 8.78 -28.27
CA GLY A 121 -3.81 8.72 -26.82
C GLY A 121 -4.94 9.57 -26.21
N ARG A 122 -5.24 10.73 -26.82
CA ARG A 122 -6.34 11.60 -26.36
C ARG A 122 -7.70 10.92 -26.56
N LYS A 123 -7.94 10.35 -27.73
CA LYS A 123 -9.18 9.63 -28.04
C LYS A 123 -9.38 8.42 -27.12
N ILE A 124 -8.30 7.66 -26.88
CA ILE A 124 -8.33 6.51 -25.97
C ILE A 124 -8.68 6.97 -24.54
N ALA A 125 -8.05 8.03 -24.05
CA ALA A 125 -8.32 8.58 -22.73
C ALA A 125 -9.79 9.06 -22.57
N GLU A 126 -10.34 9.72 -23.58
CA GLU A 126 -11.74 10.18 -23.60
C GLU A 126 -12.71 8.99 -23.60
N GLU A 127 -12.40 7.93 -24.33
CA GLU A 127 -13.22 6.73 -24.37
C GLU A 127 -13.18 5.97 -23.04
N ILE A 128 -11.99 5.76 -22.45
CA ILE A 128 -11.85 5.16 -21.12
C ILE A 128 -12.65 5.95 -20.08
N ASN A 129 -12.47 7.27 -20.03
CA ASN A 129 -13.20 8.13 -19.09
C ASN A 129 -14.73 8.00 -19.25
N ARG A 130 -15.23 7.99 -20.47
CA ARG A 130 -16.66 7.82 -20.76
C ARG A 130 -17.16 6.43 -20.36
N ARG A 131 -16.39 5.37 -20.63
CA ARG A 131 -16.75 3.99 -20.28
C ARG A 131 -16.78 3.78 -18.77
N VAL A 132 -15.77 4.23 -18.05
CA VAL A 132 -15.72 4.13 -16.58
C VAL A 132 -16.96 4.78 -15.96
N LYS A 133 -17.35 5.97 -16.43
CA LYS A 133 -18.59 6.62 -15.97
C LYS A 133 -19.84 5.81 -16.28
N LYS A 134 -19.94 5.29 -17.50
CA LYS A 134 -21.14 4.58 -17.94
C LYS A 134 -21.27 3.19 -17.32
N GLU A 135 -20.15 2.45 -17.23
CA GLU A 135 -20.14 1.05 -16.83
C GLU A 135 -19.98 0.88 -15.31
N LEU A 136 -19.20 1.76 -14.65
CA LEU A 136 -18.90 1.64 -13.23
C LEU A 136 -19.54 2.74 -12.36
N GLY A 137 -20.05 3.80 -12.95
CA GLY A 137 -20.69 4.91 -12.24
C GLY A 137 -19.72 5.82 -11.45
N ILE A 138 -18.41 5.62 -11.59
CA ILE A 138 -17.36 6.46 -10.97
C ILE A 138 -16.66 7.30 -12.03
N THR A 139 -15.82 8.26 -11.59
CA THR A 139 -15.04 9.09 -12.50
C THR A 139 -13.54 8.83 -12.36
N VAL A 140 -12.80 9.02 -13.44
CA VAL A 140 -11.34 8.96 -13.46
C VAL A 140 -10.76 10.25 -14.00
N SER A 141 -9.58 10.64 -13.52
CA SER A 141 -8.76 11.69 -14.14
C SER A 141 -7.60 11.03 -14.87
N ILE A 142 -7.32 11.44 -16.10
CA ILE A 142 -6.32 10.80 -16.95
C ILE A 142 -5.26 11.80 -17.38
N GLY A 143 -4.00 11.46 -17.14
CA GLY A 143 -2.85 12.17 -17.69
C GLY A 143 -2.28 11.44 -18.89
N ILE A 144 -1.87 12.18 -19.90
CA ILE A 144 -1.26 11.67 -21.15
C ILE A 144 0.13 12.27 -21.27
N SER A 145 1.16 11.45 -21.48
CA SER A 145 2.51 11.94 -21.70
C SER A 145 3.39 10.87 -22.35
N TRP A 146 4.66 11.21 -22.62
CA TRP A 146 5.65 10.27 -23.19
C TRP A 146 6.37 9.40 -22.14
N ASN A 147 6.14 9.66 -20.85
CA ASN A 147 6.69 8.89 -19.72
C ASN A 147 5.70 8.76 -18.58
N LYS A 148 5.96 7.82 -17.68
CA LYS A 148 5.08 7.49 -16.56
C LYS A 148 4.95 8.64 -15.55
N ILE A 149 6.01 9.42 -15.36
CA ILE A 149 6.09 10.48 -14.35
C ILE A 149 5.16 11.64 -14.71
N PHE A 150 5.25 12.11 -15.94
CA PHE A 150 4.44 13.22 -16.40
C PHE A 150 3.00 12.80 -16.72
N ALA A 151 2.78 11.53 -17.10
CA ALA A 151 1.43 11.00 -17.19
C ALA A 151 0.73 11.04 -15.82
N LYS A 152 1.44 10.63 -14.73
CA LYS A 152 0.90 10.72 -13.37
C LYS A 152 0.65 12.17 -12.93
N LEU A 153 1.57 13.09 -13.15
CA LEU A 153 1.33 14.52 -12.91
C LEU A 153 0.10 15.03 -13.66
N GLY A 154 -0.10 14.57 -14.90
CA GLY A 154 -1.25 14.96 -15.72
C GLY A 154 -2.58 14.53 -15.12
N SER A 155 -2.66 13.33 -14.53
CA SER A 155 -3.89 12.86 -13.88
C SER A 155 -4.23 13.67 -12.62
N ASP A 156 -3.23 14.23 -11.93
CA ASP A 156 -3.41 15.06 -10.75
C ASP A 156 -3.72 16.55 -11.10
N TYR A 157 -3.34 17.02 -12.30
CA TYR A 157 -3.35 18.41 -12.67
C TYR A 157 -4.76 19.04 -12.74
N LYS A 158 -5.74 18.30 -13.27
CA LYS A 158 -7.13 18.74 -13.41
C LYS A 158 -8.11 17.75 -12.80
N LYS A 159 -8.08 17.57 -11.48
CA LYS A 159 -9.06 16.75 -10.76
C LYS A 159 -10.27 17.59 -10.32
N PRO A 160 -11.49 17.04 -10.30
CA PRO A 160 -11.88 15.69 -10.76
C PRO A 160 -12.17 15.64 -12.27
N ASP A 161 -12.18 14.40 -12.79
CA ASP A 161 -12.76 14.08 -14.10
C ASP A 161 -12.07 14.79 -15.27
N GLY A 162 -10.81 15.14 -15.10
CA GLY A 162 -10.02 15.87 -16.10
C GLY A 162 -9.17 14.94 -16.96
N ILE A 163 -8.93 15.36 -18.21
CA ILE A 163 -7.92 14.76 -19.08
C ILE A 163 -6.88 15.83 -19.40
N THR A 164 -5.64 15.57 -19.03
CA THR A 164 -4.51 16.51 -19.22
C THR A 164 -3.42 15.87 -20.07
N GLU A 165 -2.92 16.60 -21.04
CA GLU A 165 -1.83 16.14 -21.90
C GLU A 165 -0.60 17.04 -21.72
N PHE A 166 0.51 16.41 -21.32
CA PHE A 166 1.83 17.02 -21.29
C PHE A 166 2.70 16.43 -22.43
N ASN A 167 3.23 17.31 -23.26
CA ASN A 167 4.11 16.94 -24.38
C ASN A 167 5.44 17.70 -24.31
N ARG A 168 6.37 17.39 -25.23
CA ARG A 168 7.71 18.01 -25.27
C ARG A 168 7.72 19.51 -25.43
N THR A 169 6.67 20.08 -25.99
CA THR A 169 6.60 21.53 -26.25
C THR A 169 6.04 22.31 -25.07
N ASN A 170 5.08 21.74 -24.28
CA ASN A 170 4.37 22.47 -23.22
C ASN A 170 4.83 22.14 -21.78
N TYR A 171 5.62 21.05 -21.56
CA TYR A 171 5.91 20.58 -20.20
C TYR A 171 6.65 21.60 -19.35
N ARG A 172 7.62 22.34 -19.94
CA ARG A 172 8.36 23.36 -19.20
C ARG A 172 7.48 24.51 -18.74
N GLU A 173 6.54 24.91 -19.56
CA GLU A 173 5.61 25.98 -19.24
C GLU A 173 4.60 25.55 -18.15
N LEU A 174 4.11 24.33 -18.20
CA LEU A 174 3.05 23.83 -17.33
C LEU A 174 3.61 23.14 -16.08
N ILE A 175 4.52 22.15 -16.25
CA ILE A 175 5.03 21.31 -15.16
C ILE A 175 6.05 22.06 -14.30
N TRP A 176 6.97 22.83 -14.89
CA TRP A 176 8.03 23.48 -14.12
C TRP A 176 7.53 24.54 -13.14
N LYS A 177 6.31 25.04 -13.31
CA LYS A 177 5.66 25.97 -12.37
C LYS A 177 5.04 25.27 -11.16
N LEU A 178 4.82 23.96 -11.25
CA LEU A 178 4.18 23.19 -10.17
C LEU A 178 5.11 23.09 -8.95
N PRO A 179 4.53 22.95 -7.74
CA PRO A 179 5.29 22.69 -6.53
C PRO A 179 6.14 21.43 -6.69
N VAL A 180 7.35 21.44 -6.17
CA VAL A 180 8.26 20.27 -6.22
C VAL A 180 7.67 19.05 -5.49
N SER A 181 6.78 19.28 -4.51
CA SER A 181 6.06 18.22 -3.79
C SER A 181 5.10 17.40 -4.65
N ASP A 182 4.72 17.89 -5.81
CA ASP A 182 3.79 17.20 -6.72
C ASP A 182 4.51 16.16 -7.57
N LEU A 183 5.84 16.24 -7.63
CA LEU A 183 6.64 15.27 -8.36
C LEU A 183 6.69 13.93 -7.61
N LEU A 184 6.51 12.83 -8.34
CA LEU A 184 6.60 11.49 -7.79
C LEU A 184 7.92 11.28 -7.02
N TYR A 185 7.85 10.63 -5.85
CA TYR A 185 8.94 10.43 -4.87
C TYR A 185 9.41 11.68 -4.10
N VAL A 186 8.82 12.83 -4.30
CA VAL A 186 9.05 13.99 -3.45
C VAL A 186 8.06 14.00 -2.27
N GLY A 187 8.31 13.12 -1.29
CA GLY A 187 7.53 13.06 -0.06
C GLY A 187 7.85 14.22 0.91
N ARG A 188 7.18 14.26 2.05
CA ARG A 188 7.31 15.33 3.07
C ARG A 188 8.77 15.60 3.50
N SER A 189 9.57 14.55 3.70
CA SER A 189 10.97 14.67 4.12
C SER A 189 11.81 15.28 3.00
N THR A 190 11.72 14.74 1.77
CA THR A 190 12.43 15.23 0.60
C THR A 190 12.05 16.68 0.30
N ASN A 191 10.75 17.00 0.32
CA ASN A 191 10.26 18.37 0.11
C ASN A 191 10.83 19.34 1.16
N ARG A 192 10.85 18.97 2.45
CA ARG A 192 11.44 19.78 3.51
C ARG A 192 12.94 20.02 3.27
N THR A 193 13.67 19.02 2.81
CA THR A 193 15.09 19.18 2.48
C THR A 193 15.28 20.12 1.29
N LEU A 194 14.53 19.93 0.21
CA LEU A 194 14.62 20.81 -0.98
C LEU A 194 14.28 22.27 -0.64
N GLN A 195 13.25 22.51 0.16
CA GLN A 195 12.85 23.86 0.58
C GLN A 195 13.93 24.57 1.39
N LYS A 196 14.74 23.88 2.20
CA LYS A 196 15.88 24.48 2.93
C LYS A 196 16.91 25.11 1.98
N TYR A 197 17.01 24.59 0.75
CA TYR A 197 17.92 25.07 -0.28
C TYR A 197 17.22 25.97 -1.32
N GLY A 198 16.00 26.42 -1.04
CA GLY A 198 15.25 27.31 -1.92
C GLY A 198 14.60 26.63 -3.13
N ILE A 199 14.64 25.30 -3.22
CA ILE A 199 14.04 24.54 -4.34
C ILE A 199 12.58 24.28 -4.00
N ARG A 200 11.67 25.02 -4.62
CA ARG A 200 10.22 24.99 -4.34
C ARG A 200 9.40 24.44 -5.50
N THR A 201 9.90 24.60 -6.72
CA THR A 201 9.21 24.18 -7.94
C THR A 201 9.95 23.07 -8.66
N ILE A 202 9.24 22.32 -9.51
CA ILE A 202 9.84 21.28 -10.36
C ILE A 202 10.88 21.89 -11.30
N GLY A 203 10.66 23.10 -11.80
CA GLY A 203 11.59 23.79 -12.67
C GLY A 203 12.88 24.24 -11.95
N GLU A 204 12.82 24.60 -10.68
CA GLU A 204 14.02 24.88 -9.89
C GLU A 204 14.81 23.60 -9.64
N LEU A 205 14.14 22.49 -9.32
CA LEU A 205 14.77 21.17 -9.20
C LEU A 205 15.45 20.74 -10.50
N ALA A 206 14.78 20.92 -11.65
CA ALA A 206 15.30 20.56 -12.98
C ALA A 206 16.57 21.34 -13.38
N ARG A 207 16.80 22.50 -12.81
CA ARG A 207 17.97 23.38 -13.07
C ARG A 207 19.05 23.29 -12.01
N THR A 208 18.81 22.57 -10.91
CA THR A 208 19.78 22.40 -9.83
C THR A 208 20.90 21.45 -10.28
N ASP A 209 22.14 21.69 -9.81
CA ASP A 209 23.27 20.79 -10.06
C ASP A 209 22.98 19.37 -9.51
N PRO A 210 23.03 18.33 -10.39
CA PRO A 210 22.75 16.97 -9.97
C PRO A 210 23.72 16.46 -8.91
N SER A 211 24.99 16.87 -8.91
CA SER A 211 25.98 16.48 -7.89
C SER A 211 25.62 17.06 -6.52
N PHE A 212 25.04 18.26 -6.49
CA PHE A 212 24.51 18.84 -5.26
C PHE A 212 23.33 18.01 -4.72
N LEU A 213 22.38 17.64 -5.58
CA LEU A 213 21.23 16.82 -5.19
C LEU A 213 21.65 15.44 -4.69
N GLU A 214 22.67 14.82 -5.31
CA GLU A 214 23.21 13.55 -4.87
C GLU A 214 23.83 13.64 -3.47
N ARG A 215 24.60 14.70 -3.18
CA ARG A 215 25.15 14.92 -1.84
C ARG A 215 24.08 15.09 -0.76
N GLN A 216 22.94 15.73 -1.09
CA GLN A 216 21.88 16.03 -0.11
C GLN A 216 20.86 14.91 0.06
N LEU A 217 20.56 14.16 -1.00
CA LEU A 217 19.44 13.19 -1.07
C LEU A 217 19.89 11.79 -1.51
N GLY A 218 21.21 11.59 -1.72
CA GLY A 218 21.75 10.34 -2.26
C GLY A 218 21.24 10.04 -3.67
N LYS A 219 21.21 8.77 -4.02
CA LYS A 219 20.73 8.30 -5.35
C LYS A 219 19.35 8.85 -5.72
N MET A 220 18.46 9.08 -4.75
CA MET A 220 17.15 9.64 -5.00
C MET A 220 17.20 11.08 -5.50
N GLY A 221 18.24 11.85 -5.15
CA GLY A 221 18.46 13.19 -5.71
C GLY A 221 18.62 13.17 -7.23
N LEU A 222 19.39 12.22 -7.76
CA LEU A 222 19.57 12.04 -9.21
C LEU A 222 18.27 11.57 -9.90
N VAL A 223 17.53 10.68 -9.25
CA VAL A 223 16.26 10.18 -9.78
C VAL A 223 15.23 11.30 -9.93
N ILE A 224 15.00 12.10 -8.89
CA ILE A 224 14.02 13.19 -8.95
C ILE A 224 14.47 14.32 -9.89
N PHE A 225 15.79 14.55 -10.04
CA PHE A 225 16.35 15.45 -11.05
C PHE A 225 16.00 14.98 -12.48
N SER A 226 16.21 13.68 -12.77
CA SER A 226 15.84 13.11 -14.06
C SER A 226 14.34 13.24 -14.33
N PHE A 227 13.52 12.97 -13.32
CA PHE A 227 12.08 13.11 -13.43
C PHE A 227 11.62 14.55 -13.69
N ALA A 228 12.22 15.53 -13.02
CA ALA A 228 11.92 16.95 -13.24
C ALA A 228 12.26 17.42 -14.68
N ASN A 229 13.23 16.76 -15.33
CA ASN A 229 13.60 16.99 -16.71
C ASN A 229 12.79 16.14 -17.72
N GLY A 230 11.89 15.28 -17.26
CA GLY A 230 11.09 14.40 -18.09
C GLY A 230 11.87 13.22 -18.68
N TRP A 231 12.98 12.84 -18.03
CA TRP A 231 13.82 11.71 -18.43
C TRP A 231 13.42 10.46 -17.61
N ASP A 232 12.55 9.67 -18.18
CA ASP A 232 12.16 8.36 -17.67
C ASP A 232 11.78 7.46 -18.83
N ASP A 233 12.57 6.41 -19.03
CA ASP A 233 12.39 5.40 -20.07
C ASP A 233 11.83 4.09 -19.51
N SER A 234 11.37 4.09 -18.24
CA SER A 234 10.82 2.89 -17.63
C SER A 234 9.63 2.36 -18.43
N PRO A 235 9.59 1.06 -18.75
CA PRO A 235 8.45 0.48 -19.44
C PRO A 235 7.24 0.43 -18.53
N VAL A 236 6.05 0.47 -19.10
CA VAL A 236 4.83 0.04 -18.43
C VAL A 236 4.84 -1.48 -18.43
N ALA A 237 4.68 -2.08 -17.26
CA ALA A 237 4.68 -3.53 -17.13
C ALA A 237 3.45 -4.14 -17.83
N ALA A 238 3.61 -5.35 -18.36
CA ALA A 238 2.49 -6.09 -18.90
C ALA A 238 1.51 -6.49 -17.79
N GLU A 239 0.24 -6.60 -18.11
CA GLU A 239 -0.82 -7.03 -17.17
C GLU A 239 -0.50 -8.38 -16.50
N SER A 240 0.13 -9.30 -17.23
CA SER A 240 0.56 -10.60 -16.74
C SER A 240 1.77 -10.56 -15.80
N TYR A 241 2.42 -9.39 -15.66
CA TYR A 241 3.59 -9.27 -14.80
C TYR A 241 3.20 -9.24 -13.33
N HIS A 242 3.72 -10.17 -12.57
CA HIS A 242 3.60 -10.22 -11.12
C HIS A 242 4.97 -9.99 -10.47
N ALA A 243 5.10 -8.92 -9.71
CA ALA A 243 6.34 -8.67 -8.98
C ALA A 243 6.61 -9.83 -7.99
N PRO A 244 7.86 -10.34 -7.90
CA PRO A 244 8.19 -11.38 -6.96
C PRO A 244 7.94 -10.94 -5.52
N ILE A 245 7.30 -11.81 -4.73
CA ILE A 245 7.07 -11.57 -3.30
C ILE A 245 8.42 -11.61 -2.58
N LYS A 246 8.84 -10.49 -2.01
CA LYS A 246 10.12 -10.35 -1.29
C LYS A 246 9.99 -10.61 0.21
N SER A 247 8.83 -10.33 0.77
CA SER A 247 8.53 -10.53 2.19
C SER A 247 7.04 -10.64 2.42
N ILE A 248 6.65 -11.27 3.53
CA ILE A 248 5.26 -11.35 3.99
C ILE A 248 5.22 -10.85 5.42
N GLY A 249 4.50 -9.76 5.67
CA GLY A 249 4.40 -9.16 7.00
C GLY A 249 2.98 -8.72 7.32
N ASN A 250 2.72 -8.56 8.62
CA ASN A 250 1.52 -7.93 9.13
C ASN A 250 1.83 -7.14 10.40
N SER A 251 1.08 -6.07 10.64
CA SER A 251 1.21 -5.25 11.84
C SER A 251 -0.15 -4.74 12.26
N THR A 252 -0.31 -4.48 13.54
CA THR A 252 -1.55 -3.91 14.06
C THR A 252 -1.28 -2.83 15.10
N THR A 253 -2.16 -1.83 15.13
CA THR A 253 -2.33 -0.96 16.29
C THR A 253 -3.35 -1.63 17.19
N THR A 254 -2.97 -1.90 18.43
CA THR A 254 -3.80 -2.68 19.35
C THR A 254 -4.96 -1.84 19.91
N PRO A 255 -6.11 -2.44 20.25
CA PRO A 255 -7.27 -1.73 20.79
C PRO A 255 -6.97 -0.99 22.10
N ARG A 256 -6.09 -1.54 22.90
CA ARG A 256 -5.50 -0.89 24.10
C ARG A 256 -3.99 -0.98 24.05
N ASP A 257 -3.30 -0.18 24.84
CA ASP A 257 -1.85 -0.31 24.99
C ASP A 257 -1.52 -1.67 25.62
N LEU A 258 -0.41 -2.25 25.21
CA LEU A 258 0.12 -3.48 25.79
C LEU A 258 1.06 -3.09 26.92
N GLU A 259 0.87 -3.71 28.10
CA GLU A 259 1.56 -3.34 29.32
C GLU A 259 2.40 -4.48 29.93
N CYS A 260 2.27 -5.69 29.39
CA CYS A 260 3.00 -6.86 29.87
C CYS A 260 3.38 -7.83 28.75
N ASP A 261 4.29 -8.73 29.05
CA ASP A 261 4.79 -9.75 28.13
C ASP A 261 3.66 -10.65 27.59
N GLN A 262 2.65 -10.92 28.40
CA GLN A 262 1.50 -11.73 28.02
C GLN A 262 0.67 -11.08 26.92
N ASP A 263 0.43 -9.77 27.01
CA ASP A 263 -0.24 -8.98 25.98
C ASP A 263 0.50 -9.09 24.64
N VAL A 264 1.84 -8.93 24.70
CA VAL A 264 2.73 -9.04 23.53
C VAL A 264 2.65 -10.43 22.91
N GLN A 265 2.65 -11.49 23.71
CA GLN A 265 2.54 -12.86 23.21
C GLN A 265 1.24 -13.11 22.47
N ILE A 266 0.11 -12.61 22.98
CA ILE A 266 -1.22 -12.74 22.33
C ILE A 266 -1.19 -12.08 20.94
N ILE A 267 -0.71 -10.84 20.86
CA ILE A 267 -0.66 -10.10 19.59
C ILE A 267 0.35 -10.72 18.60
N LEU A 268 1.56 -11.08 19.08
CA LEU A 268 2.55 -11.74 18.24
C LEU A 268 2.03 -13.08 17.68
N MET A 269 1.28 -13.85 18.47
CA MET A 269 0.68 -15.09 17.99
C MET A 269 -0.34 -14.83 16.88
N ALA A 270 -1.27 -13.89 17.08
CA ALA A 270 -2.27 -13.54 16.05
C ALA A 270 -1.59 -13.09 14.74
N LEU A 271 -0.53 -12.29 14.84
CA LEU A 271 0.26 -11.85 13.68
C LEU A 271 1.05 -12.98 13.04
N ALA A 272 1.67 -13.86 13.84
CA ALA A 272 2.40 -15.03 13.34
C ALA A 272 1.49 -16.00 12.60
N GLU A 273 0.28 -16.27 13.10
CA GLU A 273 -0.72 -17.08 12.42
C GLU A 273 -1.08 -16.50 11.04
N SER A 274 -1.29 -15.18 10.94
CA SER A 274 -1.57 -14.50 9.66
C SER A 274 -0.39 -14.58 8.68
N VAL A 275 0.83 -14.34 9.16
CA VAL A 275 2.04 -14.36 8.33
C VAL A 275 2.35 -15.78 7.85
N ALA A 276 2.34 -16.77 8.76
CA ALA A 276 2.63 -18.18 8.46
C ALA A 276 1.61 -18.78 7.50
N ALA A 277 0.30 -18.51 7.69
CA ALA A 277 -0.74 -18.98 6.77
C ALA A 277 -0.54 -18.46 5.35
N ARG A 278 -0.09 -17.18 5.19
CA ARG A 278 0.23 -16.61 3.88
C ARG A 278 1.52 -17.18 3.28
N LEU A 279 2.54 -17.47 4.08
CA LEU A 279 3.73 -18.20 3.62
C LEU A 279 3.32 -19.54 3.02
N ARG A 280 2.55 -20.35 3.76
CA ARG A 280 2.03 -21.65 3.30
C ARG A 280 1.16 -21.53 2.05
N LYS A 281 0.28 -20.53 2.00
CA LYS A 281 -0.58 -20.27 0.83
C LYS A 281 0.22 -20.02 -0.46
N HIS A 282 1.34 -19.34 -0.36
CA HIS A 282 2.22 -19.02 -1.50
C HIS A 282 3.38 -20.02 -1.68
N GLY A 283 3.47 -21.06 -0.85
CA GLY A 283 4.52 -22.06 -0.93
C GLY A 283 5.90 -21.57 -0.51
N PHE A 284 5.98 -20.54 0.34
CA PHE A 284 7.23 -19.98 0.83
C PHE A 284 7.56 -20.45 2.25
N LYS A 285 8.87 -20.50 2.55
CA LYS A 285 9.43 -20.51 3.90
C LYS A 285 10.32 -19.26 4.05
N CYS A 286 10.50 -18.75 5.27
CA CYS A 286 11.37 -17.61 5.54
C CYS A 286 12.64 -18.02 6.27
N ASN A 287 13.75 -17.33 6.00
CA ASN A 287 15.01 -17.48 6.72
C ASN A 287 15.21 -16.39 7.78
N VAL A 288 14.46 -15.29 7.70
CA VAL A 288 14.59 -14.15 8.59
C VAL A 288 13.22 -13.76 9.13
N VAL A 289 13.16 -13.54 10.43
CA VAL A 289 11.99 -12.96 11.11
C VAL A 289 12.35 -11.56 11.60
N SER A 290 11.48 -10.60 11.30
CA SER A 290 11.59 -9.22 11.74
C SER A 290 10.41 -8.85 12.62
N ILE A 291 10.66 -8.00 13.63
CA ILE A 291 9.61 -7.36 14.43
C ILE A 291 9.62 -5.86 14.23
N PHE A 292 8.45 -5.26 14.36
CA PHE A 292 8.24 -3.83 14.46
C PHE A 292 7.54 -3.52 15.78
N ILE A 293 8.05 -2.55 16.53
CA ILE A 293 7.48 -2.10 17.81
C ILE A 293 7.29 -0.59 17.73
N ARG A 294 6.13 -0.11 18.18
CA ARG A 294 5.85 1.31 18.38
C ARG A 294 5.23 1.50 19.75
N ASP A 295 5.80 2.39 20.56
CA ASP A 295 5.26 2.76 21.86
C ASP A 295 4.09 3.76 21.75
N ASN A 296 3.51 4.12 22.90
CA ASN A 296 2.38 5.05 22.98
C ASN A 296 2.76 6.53 22.74
N GLU A 297 4.04 6.87 22.75
CA GLU A 297 4.57 8.17 22.32
C GLU A 297 4.96 8.20 20.82
N LEU A 298 4.66 7.13 20.10
CA LEU A 298 4.90 6.93 18.66
C LEU A 298 6.38 6.74 18.28
N TYR A 299 7.28 6.59 19.24
CA TYR A 299 8.64 6.13 18.95
C TYR A 299 8.58 4.68 18.46
N HIS A 300 9.33 4.37 17.41
CA HIS A 300 9.29 3.05 16.81
C HIS A 300 10.65 2.59 16.33
N PHE A 301 10.85 1.28 16.32
CA PHE A 301 12.02 0.64 15.76
C PHE A 301 11.68 -0.75 15.22
N SER A 302 12.60 -1.31 14.44
CA SER A 302 12.53 -2.69 13.93
C SER A 302 13.81 -3.43 14.27
N ARG A 303 13.69 -4.74 14.49
CA ARG A 303 14.80 -5.67 14.66
C ARG A 303 14.51 -6.95 13.86
N GLN A 304 15.57 -7.60 13.40
CA GLN A 304 15.47 -8.85 12.66
C GLN A 304 16.52 -9.86 13.12
N LYS A 305 16.19 -11.14 12.91
CA LYS A 305 17.06 -12.26 13.25
C LYS A 305 16.96 -13.34 12.17
N LYS A 306 18.10 -13.87 11.75
CA LYS A 306 18.14 -15.08 10.94
C LYS A 306 17.79 -16.27 11.83
N ILE A 307 16.90 -17.14 11.37
CA ILE A 307 16.54 -18.41 12.02
C ILE A 307 17.41 -19.54 11.47
N GLN A 308 17.57 -20.61 12.24
CA GLN A 308 18.46 -21.71 11.87
C GLN A 308 18.02 -22.39 10.58
N GLU A 309 16.73 -22.71 10.50
CA GLU A 309 16.15 -23.43 9.37
C GLU A 309 14.98 -22.65 8.77
N PRO A 310 14.83 -22.66 7.43
CA PRO A 310 13.69 -22.03 6.77
C PRO A 310 12.38 -22.56 7.31
N THR A 311 11.43 -21.69 7.67
CA THR A 311 10.17 -22.10 8.29
C THR A 311 8.95 -21.36 7.76
N ASP A 312 7.81 -22.05 7.77
CA ASP A 312 6.45 -21.53 7.65
C ASP A 312 5.59 -21.96 8.86
N ILE A 313 6.25 -22.51 9.91
CA ILE A 313 5.60 -22.98 11.14
C ILE A 313 5.30 -21.78 12.04
N THR A 314 4.02 -21.63 12.39
CA THR A 314 3.51 -20.51 13.18
C THR A 314 4.26 -20.34 14.52
N ASP A 315 4.49 -21.43 15.25
CA ASP A 315 5.15 -21.40 16.57
C ASP A 315 6.63 -21.03 16.48
N GLU A 316 7.33 -21.37 15.41
CA GLU A 316 8.73 -21.00 15.20
C GLU A 316 8.86 -19.52 14.91
N ILE A 317 7.99 -18.97 14.03
CA ILE A 317 7.93 -17.54 13.73
C ILE A 317 7.59 -16.75 14.99
N MET A 318 6.58 -17.18 15.74
CA MET A 318 6.18 -16.53 17.00
C MET A 318 7.30 -16.52 18.03
N ARG A 319 7.99 -17.66 18.23
CA ARG A 319 9.12 -17.76 19.18
C ARG A 319 10.28 -16.85 18.79
N ALA A 320 10.64 -16.81 17.50
CA ALA A 320 11.68 -15.92 17.00
C ALA A 320 11.30 -14.44 17.21
N ALA A 321 10.07 -14.07 16.93
CA ALA A 321 9.56 -12.72 17.14
C ALA A 321 9.53 -12.34 18.64
N TYR A 322 9.08 -13.23 19.51
CA TYR A 322 9.07 -12.98 20.95
C TYR A 322 10.48 -12.90 21.55
N GLN A 323 11.42 -13.72 21.07
CA GLN A 323 12.80 -13.64 21.48
C GLN A 323 13.43 -12.28 21.08
N LEU A 324 13.19 -11.81 19.85
CA LEU A 324 13.62 -10.48 19.42
C LEU A 324 13.03 -9.37 20.29
N PHE A 325 11.74 -9.52 20.68
CA PHE A 325 11.11 -8.60 21.61
C PHE A 325 11.85 -8.56 22.96
N LYS A 326 12.07 -9.71 23.58
CA LYS A 326 12.76 -9.81 24.89
C LYS A 326 14.20 -9.28 24.87
N GLU A 327 14.90 -9.47 23.76
CA GLU A 327 16.29 -9.01 23.59
C GLU A 327 16.39 -7.49 23.38
N ASN A 328 15.32 -6.82 22.88
CA ASN A 328 15.41 -5.43 22.41
C ASN A 328 14.41 -4.46 23.02
N TYR A 329 13.43 -4.94 23.79
CA TYR A 329 12.44 -4.06 24.45
C TYR A 329 12.49 -4.22 25.97
N HIS A 330 12.82 -3.14 26.63
CA HIS A 330 12.76 -3.05 28.09
C HIS A 330 11.57 -2.15 28.45
N TRP A 331 10.62 -2.68 29.21
CA TRP A 331 9.35 -2.01 29.54
C TRP A 331 9.55 -0.60 30.16
N SER A 332 9.88 0.38 29.31
CA SER A 332 9.95 1.79 29.68
C SER A 332 8.64 2.51 29.41
N ARG A 333 7.84 2.00 28.47
CA ARG A 333 6.56 2.56 28.03
C ARG A 333 5.62 1.46 27.55
N PRO A 334 4.29 1.68 27.62
CA PRO A 334 3.33 0.79 26.98
C PRO A 334 3.51 0.75 25.45
N ILE A 335 3.21 -0.40 24.84
CA ILE A 335 3.31 -0.60 23.39
C ILE A 335 1.96 -0.34 22.76
N ARG A 336 1.95 0.50 21.71
CA ARG A 336 0.78 0.85 20.91
C ARG A 336 0.57 -0.05 19.69
N SER A 337 1.65 -0.47 19.04
CA SER A 337 1.59 -1.25 17.80
C SER A 337 2.70 -2.27 17.74
N LEU A 338 2.38 -3.46 17.21
CA LEU A 338 3.32 -4.53 16.94
C LEU A 338 3.21 -5.01 15.49
N GLY A 339 4.31 -5.53 14.94
CA GLY A 339 4.34 -6.15 13.63
C GLY A 339 5.31 -7.32 13.58
N ILE A 340 5.00 -8.29 12.72
CA ILE A 340 5.89 -9.38 12.32
C ILE A 340 6.04 -9.36 10.82
N ARG A 341 7.26 -9.60 10.32
CA ARG A 341 7.55 -9.78 8.91
C ARG A 341 8.50 -10.95 8.71
N ALA A 342 8.14 -11.80 7.78
CA ALA A 342 8.95 -12.89 7.26
C ALA A 342 9.72 -12.39 6.03
N ASP A 343 11.03 -12.44 6.10
CA ASP A 343 11.95 -11.94 5.08
C ASP A 343 12.85 -13.08 4.57
N ASP A 344 13.61 -12.81 3.51
CA ASP A 344 14.51 -13.79 2.87
C ASP A 344 13.76 -15.09 2.55
N LEU A 345 12.74 -14.92 1.68
CA LEU A 345 11.82 -16.00 1.33
C LEU A 345 12.47 -17.00 0.38
N VAL A 346 12.29 -18.28 0.65
CA VAL A 346 12.68 -19.40 -0.20
C VAL A 346 11.47 -20.24 -0.54
N MET A 347 11.51 -20.94 -1.68
CA MET A 347 10.45 -21.90 -2.02
C MET A 347 10.45 -23.06 -1.04
N GLY A 348 9.28 -23.51 -0.62
CA GLY A 348 9.13 -24.58 0.37
C GLY A 348 9.67 -25.96 -0.05
N THR A 349 10.03 -26.11 -1.33
CA THR A 349 10.65 -27.30 -1.91
C THR A 349 12.19 -27.34 -1.80
N VAL A 350 12.81 -26.26 -1.29
CA VAL A 350 14.27 -26.22 -1.11
C VAL A 350 14.68 -27.28 -0.09
N PRO A 351 15.72 -28.13 -0.39
CA PRO A 351 16.23 -29.08 0.58
C PRO A 351 16.70 -28.38 1.85
N VAL A 352 16.31 -28.92 2.98
CA VAL A 352 16.72 -28.45 4.31
C VAL A 352 17.81 -29.39 4.82
N GLN A 353 18.92 -28.83 5.30
CA GLN A 353 19.96 -29.65 5.92
C GLN A 353 19.46 -30.12 7.30
N LEU A 354 19.43 -31.43 7.50
CA LEU A 354 19.04 -31.97 8.78
C LEU A 354 20.13 -31.71 9.83
N ASP A 355 19.71 -31.19 10.97
CA ASP A 355 20.55 -31.01 12.16
C ASP A 355 20.25 -32.16 13.15
N LEU A 356 21.32 -32.76 13.70
CA LEU A 356 21.23 -33.85 14.68
C LEU A 356 20.50 -33.45 15.98
N PHE A 357 20.44 -32.12 16.27
CA PHE A 357 19.78 -31.58 17.46
C PHE A 357 18.34 -31.14 17.22
N MET A 358 17.86 -31.22 15.97
CA MET A 358 16.47 -30.85 15.62
C MET A 358 15.56 -32.06 15.75
N ASN A 359 14.41 -31.84 16.40
CA ASN A 359 13.34 -32.85 16.44
C ASN A 359 12.43 -32.71 15.20
N GLU A 360 12.83 -33.32 14.09
CA GLU A 360 12.14 -33.29 12.83
C GLU A 360 10.69 -33.83 12.93
N GLN A 361 10.47 -34.89 13.69
CA GLN A 361 9.13 -35.43 13.91
C GLN A 361 8.20 -34.41 14.56
N ARG A 362 8.72 -33.57 15.46
CA ARG A 362 7.96 -32.47 16.08
C ARG A 362 7.63 -31.42 15.08
N ARG A 363 8.58 -31.01 14.20
CA ARG A 363 8.37 -30.03 13.15
C ARG A 363 7.30 -30.50 12.16
N GLU A 364 7.40 -31.73 11.64
CA GLU A 364 6.39 -32.29 10.75
C GLU A 364 4.99 -32.31 11.39
N LYS A 365 4.91 -32.65 12.67
CA LYS A 365 3.63 -32.64 13.40
C LYS A 365 3.06 -31.23 13.48
N GLN A 366 3.91 -30.20 13.73
CA GLN A 366 3.49 -28.80 13.76
C GLN A 366 3.06 -28.30 12.38
N GLU A 367 3.78 -28.63 11.31
CA GLU A 367 3.39 -28.31 9.93
C GLU A 367 2.02 -28.90 9.58
N LYS A 368 1.79 -30.19 9.91
CA LYS A 368 0.50 -30.85 9.69
C LYS A 368 -0.63 -30.17 10.48
N LEU A 369 -0.35 -29.82 11.75
CA LEU A 369 -1.32 -29.13 12.60
C LEU A 369 -1.67 -27.73 12.02
N ASP A 370 -0.67 -26.94 11.65
CA ASP A 370 -0.89 -25.62 11.08
C ASP A 370 -1.72 -25.68 9.78
N ARG A 371 -1.45 -26.65 8.90
CA ARG A 371 -2.25 -26.87 7.69
C ARG A 371 -3.69 -27.28 8.00
N ALA A 372 -3.91 -28.12 9.00
CA ALA A 372 -5.26 -28.51 9.44
C ALA A 372 -6.03 -27.29 10.00
N VAL A 373 -5.35 -26.45 10.81
CA VAL A 373 -5.95 -25.21 11.34
C VAL A 373 -6.28 -24.23 10.20
N ASP A 374 -5.39 -24.05 9.24
CA ASP A 374 -5.64 -23.19 8.07
C ASP A 374 -6.88 -23.65 7.29
N GLU A 375 -7.05 -24.99 7.10
CA GLU A 375 -8.20 -25.55 6.39
C GLU A 375 -9.51 -25.35 7.17
N ILE A 376 -9.50 -25.55 8.48
CA ILE A 376 -10.67 -25.29 9.35
C ILE A 376 -11.05 -23.82 9.28
N ARG A 377 -10.07 -22.92 9.42
CA ARG A 377 -10.31 -21.48 9.37
C ARG A 377 -10.80 -20.99 8.01
N ARG A 378 -10.33 -21.58 6.93
CA ARG A 378 -10.81 -21.30 5.58
C ARG A 378 -12.29 -21.63 5.40
N ARG A 379 -12.79 -22.71 6.04
CA ARG A 379 -14.19 -23.15 5.94
C ARG A 379 -15.11 -22.45 6.91
N PHE A 380 -14.65 -22.22 8.14
CA PHE A 380 -15.50 -21.80 9.25
C PHE A 380 -15.16 -20.40 9.82
N GLY A 381 -14.15 -19.73 9.25
CA GLY A 381 -13.69 -18.43 9.69
C GLY A 381 -12.54 -18.48 10.70
N TYR A 382 -11.84 -17.35 10.84
CA TYR A 382 -10.60 -17.25 11.63
C TYR A 382 -10.78 -17.68 13.10
N HIS A 383 -11.88 -17.27 13.73
CA HIS A 383 -12.14 -17.54 15.14
C HIS A 383 -12.70 -18.95 15.46
N SER A 384 -12.88 -19.81 14.44
CA SER A 384 -13.38 -21.18 14.64
C SER A 384 -12.43 -22.06 15.45
N VAL A 385 -11.13 -21.79 15.39
CA VAL A 385 -10.09 -22.45 16.17
C VAL A 385 -9.12 -21.39 16.67
N GLN A 386 -8.93 -21.31 17.99
CA GLN A 386 -7.96 -20.42 18.62
C GLN A 386 -7.12 -21.18 19.65
N ARG A 387 -5.91 -20.68 19.92
CA ARG A 387 -5.03 -21.25 20.95
C ARG A 387 -5.53 -20.83 22.33
N ALA A 388 -5.55 -21.76 23.28
CA ALA A 388 -6.16 -21.56 24.61
C ALA A 388 -5.62 -20.31 25.35
N PHE A 389 -4.31 -20.03 25.26
CA PHE A 389 -3.74 -18.88 25.96
C PHE A 389 -4.23 -17.52 25.42
N MET A 390 -4.72 -17.46 24.18
CA MET A 390 -5.28 -16.22 23.60
C MET A 390 -6.56 -15.79 24.32
N TYR A 391 -7.31 -16.73 24.93
CA TYR A 391 -8.52 -16.43 25.71
C TYR A 391 -8.26 -15.70 27.04
N GLN A 392 -7.01 -15.51 27.43
CA GLN A 392 -6.65 -14.75 28.63
C GLN A 392 -7.02 -13.26 28.51
N ASP A 393 -7.06 -12.73 27.28
CA ASP A 393 -7.61 -11.39 27.02
C ASP A 393 -8.52 -11.42 25.78
N LYS A 394 -9.81 -11.26 26.00
CA LYS A 394 -10.84 -11.30 24.95
C LYS A 394 -10.75 -10.12 23.97
N VAL A 395 -10.26 -8.96 24.44
CA VAL A 395 -10.12 -7.76 23.58
C VAL A 395 -8.95 -7.94 22.62
N LEU A 396 -7.80 -8.37 23.11
CA LEU A 396 -6.62 -8.59 22.27
C LEU A 396 -6.79 -9.80 21.35
N SER A 397 -7.46 -10.87 21.81
CA SER A 397 -7.69 -12.08 21.01
C SER A 397 -8.81 -11.95 19.96
N SER A 398 -9.62 -10.89 20.01
CA SER A 398 -10.62 -10.60 19.00
C SER A 398 -10.02 -10.09 17.68
N LEU A 399 -8.71 -9.79 17.64
CA LEU A 399 -8.02 -9.35 16.45
C LEU A 399 -8.08 -10.40 15.34
N ASP A 400 -8.78 -10.10 14.25
CA ASP A 400 -8.74 -10.90 13.01
C ASP A 400 -7.63 -10.35 12.10
N ALA A 401 -6.41 -10.83 12.32
CA ALA A 401 -5.25 -10.39 11.55
C ALA A 401 -5.32 -10.78 10.05
N GLN A 402 -6.24 -11.67 9.64
CA GLN A 402 -6.47 -12.00 8.23
C GLN A 402 -7.35 -10.96 7.54
N LYS A 403 -8.45 -10.55 8.18
CA LYS A 403 -9.33 -9.48 7.66
C LYS A 403 -8.70 -8.09 7.73
N SER A 404 -7.87 -7.87 8.75
CA SER A 404 -7.15 -6.59 8.93
C SER A 404 -5.96 -6.44 7.97
N HIS A 405 -5.72 -7.39 7.06
CA HIS A 405 -4.66 -7.31 6.08
C HIS A 405 -4.95 -6.20 5.07
N THR A 406 -4.24 -5.09 5.19
CA THR A 406 -4.31 -4.00 4.23
C THR A 406 -3.52 -4.34 2.98
N VAL A 407 -4.16 -4.21 1.82
CA VAL A 407 -3.45 -4.30 0.52
C VAL A 407 -2.53 -3.09 0.40
N HIS A 408 -1.23 -3.33 0.34
CA HIS A 408 -0.26 -2.28 0.05
C HIS A 408 -0.10 -2.12 -1.46
N PRO A 409 -0.17 -0.90 -1.99
CA PRO A 409 0.08 -0.65 -3.40
C PRO A 409 1.50 -1.08 -3.77
N VAL A 410 1.67 -1.60 -4.98
CA VAL A 410 2.99 -1.89 -5.54
C VAL A 410 3.69 -0.55 -5.80
N GLY A 411 4.87 -0.36 -5.22
CA GLY A 411 5.66 0.84 -5.46
C GLY A 411 6.24 0.85 -6.88
N TYR A 412 6.45 2.04 -7.42
CA TYR A 412 6.98 2.25 -8.78
C TYR A 412 8.27 1.47 -9.07
N PHE A 413 9.18 1.35 -8.09
CA PHE A 413 10.44 0.61 -8.23
C PHE A 413 10.35 -0.89 -7.92
N ASN A 414 9.23 -1.40 -7.42
CA ASN A 414 9.11 -2.82 -7.04
C ASN A 414 8.95 -3.77 -8.25
N GLY A 415 8.88 -3.24 -9.45
CA GLY A 415 8.81 -4.00 -10.70
C GLY A 415 10.13 -4.09 -11.48
N ARG A 416 11.26 -3.67 -10.91
CA ARG A 416 12.58 -3.72 -11.56
C ARG A 416 13.53 -4.68 -10.87
#